data_0952b0a6b32e0930c12ffbc5cf4adb26
#
_entry.id   0952b0a6b32e0930c12ffbc5cf4adb26
#
_cell.length_a   1.000
_cell.length_b   1.000
_cell.length_c   1.000
_cell.angle_alpha   90.00
_cell.angle_beta   90.00
_cell.angle_gamma   90.00
#
_symmetry.space_group_name_H-M   'P 1'
#
loop_
_entity.id
_entity.type
_entity.pdbx_description
1 polymer ?
#
loop_
_entity_poly.entity_id
_entity_poly.type
_entity_poly.pdbx_seq_one_letter_code
_entity_poly.pdbx_strand_id
1 'polypeptide(L)'
;EKKFKKYGFQPPKVKTISTDLGIDLKVLEPTLKKASSFGYLIKINENRYILSTCFNEIVSVFEETIKNHNIEKFTIKNFSQITGITRNLSVEILEYFDKKGFTKRLEEGRVILKPFKD
;
A
#
# COMPACT_ATOMS: atom_id res chain seq x y z
N GLU A 1 -4.34 -14.17 -8.54
CA GLU A 1 -5.24 -13.18 -7.95
C GLU A 1 -5.98 -13.74 -6.75
N LYS A 2 -6.62 -14.89 -6.89
CA LYS A 2 -7.31 -15.54 -5.77
C LYS A 2 -6.39 -15.80 -4.59
N LYS A 3 -5.14 -16.13 -4.86
CA LYS A 3 -4.14 -16.42 -3.82
C LYS A 3 -3.75 -15.16 -3.04
N PHE A 4 -3.83 -13.99 -3.67
CA PHE A 4 -3.53 -12.71 -3.01
C PHE A 4 -4.65 -12.24 -2.08
N LYS A 5 -5.88 -12.66 -2.32
CA LYS A 5 -7.02 -12.24 -1.49
C LYS A 5 -6.85 -12.60 -0.02
N LYS A 6 -6.18 -13.69 0.27
CA LYS A 6 -5.97 -14.12 1.66
C LYS A 6 -5.10 -13.15 2.47
N TYR A 7 -4.29 -12.33 1.79
CA TYR A 7 -3.41 -11.38 2.46
C TYR A 7 -4.13 -10.10 2.87
N GLY A 8 -5.25 -9.77 2.21
CA GLY A 8 -6.04 -8.59 2.53
C GLY A 8 -5.25 -7.31 2.48
N PHE A 9 -5.31 -6.54 3.55
CA PHE A 9 -4.61 -5.25 3.66
C PHE A 9 -3.13 -5.38 4.01
N GLN A 10 -2.67 -6.57 4.36
CA GLN A 10 -1.31 -6.77 4.85
C GLN A 10 -0.57 -7.88 4.10
N PRO A 11 -0.30 -7.66 2.80
CA PRO A 11 0.45 -8.66 2.04
C PRO A 11 1.89 -8.75 2.55
N PRO A 12 2.46 -9.95 2.65
CA PRO A 12 3.86 -10.10 3.02
C PRO A 12 4.76 -9.70 1.85
N LYS A 13 6.06 -9.67 2.10
CA LYS A 13 7.03 -9.40 1.04
C LYS A 13 7.02 -10.52 0.00
N VAL A 14 7.38 -10.20 -1.23
CA VAL A 14 7.38 -11.15 -2.35
C VAL A 14 8.14 -12.42 -2.03
N LYS A 15 9.28 -12.29 -1.36
CA LYS A 15 10.09 -13.44 -0.96
C LYS A 15 9.33 -14.41 -0.06
N THR A 16 8.54 -13.87 0.87
CA THR A 16 7.70 -14.67 1.77
C THR A 16 6.58 -15.36 0.98
N ILE A 17 5.99 -14.65 0.01
CA ILE A 17 4.94 -15.21 -0.85
C ILE A 17 5.50 -16.37 -1.67
N SER A 18 6.70 -16.21 -2.21
CA SER A 18 7.40 -17.27 -2.96
C SER A 18 7.48 -18.54 -2.12
N THR A 19 7.91 -18.42 -0.88
CA THR A 19 8.01 -19.55 0.05
C THR A 19 6.63 -20.13 0.37
N ASP A 20 5.68 -19.25 0.68
CA ASP A 20 4.32 -19.64 1.08
C ASP A 20 3.58 -20.41 -0.03
N LEU A 21 3.75 -20.00 -1.27
CA LEU A 21 3.09 -20.65 -2.41
C LEU A 21 3.91 -21.75 -3.06
N GLY A 22 5.17 -21.91 -2.66
CA GLY A 22 6.05 -22.89 -3.27
C GLY A 22 6.38 -22.57 -4.72
N ILE A 23 6.42 -21.28 -5.07
CA ILE A 23 6.73 -20.82 -6.43
C ILE A 23 8.10 -20.13 -6.41
N ASP A 24 8.99 -20.53 -7.34
CA ASP A 24 10.31 -19.92 -7.45
C ASP A 24 10.17 -18.41 -7.68
N LEU A 25 11.00 -17.64 -6.99
CA LEU A 25 10.99 -16.18 -7.09
C LEU A 25 11.19 -15.70 -8.53
N LYS A 26 12.02 -16.41 -9.30
CA LYS A 26 12.27 -16.08 -10.72
C LYS A 26 11.01 -16.21 -11.59
N VAL A 27 10.06 -17.04 -11.16
CA VAL A 27 8.79 -17.21 -11.83
C VAL A 27 7.76 -16.22 -11.28
N LEU A 28 7.76 -16.04 -9.96
CA LEU A 28 6.77 -15.20 -9.28
C LEU A 28 6.92 -13.73 -9.64
N GLU A 29 8.13 -13.19 -9.62
CA GLU A 29 8.35 -11.75 -9.88
C GLU A 29 7.81 -11.28 -11.24
N PRO A 30 8.11 -11.95 -12.36
CA PRO A 30 7.53 -11.54 -13.64
C PRO A 30 6.02 -11.63 -13.67
N THR A 31 5.45 -12.64 -13.00
CA THR A 31 4.00 -12.81 -12.92
C THR A 31 3.35 -11.66 -12.18
N LEU A 32 3.93 -11.23 -11.07
CA LEU A 32 3.42 -10.09 -10.29
C LEU A 32 3.55 -8.79 -11.07
N LYS A 33 4.66 -8.57 -11.77
CA LYS A 33 4.84 -7.40 -12.62
C LYS A 33 3.78 -7.34 -13.71
N LYS A 34 3.48 -8.46 -14.32
CA LYS A 34 2.47 -8.54 -15.37
C LYS A 34 1.08 -8.23 -14.80
N ALA A 35 0.74 -8.81 -13.64
CA ALA A 35 -0.53 -8.52 -12.98
C ALA A 35 -0.65 -7.05 -12.61
N SER A 36 0.45 -6.43 -12.20
CA SER A 36 0.49 -5.01 -11.90
C SER A 36 0.25 -4.17 -13.16
N SER A 37 0.86 -4.56 -14.28
CA SER A 37 0.68 -3.84 -15.55
C SER A 37 -0.77 -3.89 -16.05
N PHE A 38 -1.51 -4.95 -15.69
CA PHE A 38 -2.93 -5.07 -16.02
C PHE A 38 -3.85 -4.42 -14.99
N GLY A 39 -3.28 -3.83 -13.93
CA GLY A 39 -4.08 -3.13 -12.92
C GLY A 39 -4.65 -3.99 -11.81
N TYR A 40 -4.33 -5.29 -11.76
CA TYR A 40 -4.82 -6.17 -10.71
C TYR A 40 -4.08 -6.00 -9.39
N LEU A 41 -2.81 -5.61 -9.47
CA LEU A 41 -1.96 -5.38 -8.31
C LEU A 41 -1.36 -3.98 -8.37
N ILE A 42 -1.07 -3.43 -7.20
CA ILE A 42 -0.28 -2.21 -7.06
C ILE A 42 1.10 -2.61 -6.56
N LYS A 43 2.14 -2.20 -7.26
CA LYS A 43 3.52 -2.42 -6.82
C LYS A 43 3.88 -1.29 -5.86
N ILE A 44 3.92 -1.59 -4.58
CA ILE A 44 4.25 -0.60 -3.54
C ILE A 44 5.75 -0.28 -3.59
N ASN A 45 6.57 -1.33 -3.69
CA ASN A 45 8.02 -1.21 -3.88
C ASN A 45 8.53 -2.51 -4.49
N GLU A 46 9.85 -2.64 -4.63
CA GLU A 46 10.45 -3.83 -5.24
C GLU A 46 10.11 -5.13 -4.52
N ASN A 47 9.75 -5.06 -3.25
CA ASN A 47 9.55 -6.24 -2.41
C ASN A 47 8.09 -6.51 -2.05
N ARG A 48 7.15 -5.64 -2.45
CA ARG A 48 5.77 -5.79 -1.97
C ARG A 48 4.74 -5.32 -3.00
N TYR A 49 3.73 -6.17 -3.18
CA TYR A 49 2.56 -5.88 -4.02
C TYR A 49 1.30 -6.05 -3.19
N ILE A 50 0.24 -5.37 -3.58
CA ILE A 50 -1.08 -5.49 -2.92
C ILE A 50 -2.16 -5.50 -4.00
N LEU A 51 -3.27 -6.20 -3.75
CA LEU A 51 -4.41 -6.15 -4.66
C LEU A 51 -4.92 -4.72 -4.80
N SER A 52 -5.19 -4.30 -6.02
CA SER A 52 -5.70 -2.95 -6.30
C SER A 52 -6.97 -2.67 -5.52
N THR A 53 -7.87 -3.64 -5.40
CA THR A 53 -9.12 -3.48 -4.63
C THR A 53 -8.84 -3.22 -3.16
N CYS A 54 -7.90 -3.96 -2.56
CA CYS A 54 -7.53 -3.76 -1.16
C CYS A 54 -6.86 -2.40 -0.96
N PHE A 55 -5.99 -2.01 -1.88
CA PHE A 55 -5.31 -0.73 -1.82
C PHE A 55 -6.33 0.42 -1.89
N ASN A 56 -7.30 0.32 -2.79
CA ASN A 56 -8.34 1.34 -2.93
C ASN A 56 -9.19 1.45 -1.67
N GLU A 57 -9.46 0.34 -0.99
CA GLU A 57 -10.18 0.37 0.28
C GLU A 57 -9.37 1.08 1.37
N ILE A 58 -8.08 0.81 1.45
CA ILE A 58 -7.19 1.48 2.41
C ILE A 58 -7.22 2.98 2.17
N VAL A 59 -7.07 3.38 0.91
CA VAL A 59 -7.09 4.80 0.53
C VAL A 59 -8.42 5.44 0.88
N SER A 60 -9.54 4.77 0.57
CA SER A 60 -10.89 5.29 0.85
C SER A 60 -11.11 5.51 2.34
N VAL A 61 -10.74 4.54 3.16
CA VAL A 61 -10.89 4.65 4.62
C VAL A 61 -10.07 5.83 5.14
N PHE A 62 -8.84 5.95 4.66
CA PHE A 62 -7.95 7.02 5.10
C PHE A 62 -8.46 8.40 4.67
N GLU A 63 -8.83 8.56 3.39
CA GLU A 63 -9.35 9.82 2.87
C GLU A 63 -10.62 10.25 3.57
N GLU A 64 -11.53 9.32 3.79
CA GLU A 64 -12.80 9.61 4.48
C GLU A 64 -12.55 10.10 5.90
N THR A 65 -11.67 9.44 6.64
CA THR A 65 -11.34 9.83 8.01
C THR A 65 -10.70 11.21 8.06
N ILE A 66 -9.77 11.48 7.16
CA ILE A 66 -9.10 12.77 7.07
C ILE A 66 -10.10 13.88 6.78
N LYS A 67 -11.00 13.64 5.83
CA LYS A 67 -12.02 14.62 5.45
C LYS A 67 -12.99 14.89 6.59
N ASN A 68 -13.47 13.84 7.24
CA ASN A 68 -14.46 13.96 8.31
C ASN A 68 -13.92 14.67 9.56
N HIS A 69 -12.62 14.59 9.79
CA HIS A 69 -11.99 15.18 10.98
C HIS A 69 -11.11 16.38 10.65
N ASN A 70 -11.13 16.86 9.42
CA ASN A 70 -10.35 18.02 8.95
C ASN A 70 -8.86 17.88 9.30
N ILE A 71 -8.29 16.72 9.07
CA ILE A 71 -6.89 16.43 9.36
C ILE A 71 -6.03 16.97 8.22
N GLU A 72 -5.11 17.88 8.53
CA GLU A 72 -4.17 18.46 7.54
C GLU A 72 -2.82 17.79 7.59
N LYS A 73 -2.40 17.35 8.78
CA LYS A 73 -1.14 16.65 8.99
C LYS A 73 -1.41 15.32 9.67
N PHE A 74 -0.63 14.32 9.31
CA PHE A 74 -0.77 13.00 9.93
C PHE A 74 0.61 12.34 10.05
N THR A 75 0.69 11.39 10.98
CA THR A 75 1.90 10.62 11.25
C THR A 75 1.71 9.19 10.77
N ILE A 76 2.80 8.42 10.76
CA ILE A 76 2.74 6.98 10.46
C ILE A 76 1.78 6.30 11.45
N LYS A 77 1.85 6.69 12.72
CA LYS A 77 0.99 6.14 13.76
C LYS A 77 -0.49 6.41 13.46
N ASN A 78 -0.81 7.64 13.05
CA ASN A 78 -2.18 8.00 12.66
C ASN A 78 -2.65 7.12 11.51
N PHE A 79 -1.85 6.99 10.47
CA PHE A 79 -2.20 6.19 9.30
C PHE A 79 -2.42 4.72 9.70
N SER A 80 -1.52 4.16 10.49
CA SER A 80 -1.62 2.78 10.97
C SER A 80 -2.89 2.57 11.79
N GLN A 81 -3.22 3.50 12.68
CA GLN A 81 -4.43 3.41 13.51
C GLN A 81 -5.71 3.51 12.68
N ILE A 82 -5.74 4.42 11.72
CA ILE A 82 -6.92 4.63 10.87
C ILE A 82 -7.17 3.42 9.97
N THR A 83 -6.13 2.87 9.38
CA THR A 83 -6.26 1.79 8.39
C THR A 83 -6.20 0.39 9.00
N GLY A 84 -5.68 0.26 10.22
CA GLY A 84 -5.53 -1.03 10.87
C GLY A 84 -4.36 -1.86 10.36
N ILE A 85 -3.49 -1.30 9.54
CA ILE A 85 -2.32 -2.02 9.02
C ILE A 85 -1.09 -1.78 9.91
N THR A 86 -0.11 -2.67 9.82
CA THR A 86 1.08 -2.59 10.65
C THR A 86 1.89 -1.33 10.36
N ARG A 87 2.73 -0.95 11.34
CA ARG A 87 3.62 0.20 11.17
C ARG A 87 4.56 0.02 9.97
N ASN A 88 5.15 -1.16 9.82
CA ASN A 88 6.10 -1.41 8.73
C ASN A 88 5.46 -1.23 7.36
N LEU A 89 4.28 -1.81 7.16
CA LEU A 89 3.57 -1.67 5.90
C LEU A 89 3.09 -0.24 5.71
N SER A 90 2.67 0.43 6.79
CA SER A 90 2.26 1.84 6.74
C SER A 90 3.39 2.72 6.21
N VAL A 91 4.62 2.51 6.70
CA VAL A 91 5.79 3.25 6.22
C VAL A 91 5.96 3.07 4.71
N GLU A 92 5.87 1.82 4.24
CA GLU A 92 6.06 1.52 2.81
C GLU A 92 4.97 2.17 1.96
N ILE A 93 3.72 2.13 2.40
CA ILE A 93 2.61 2.74 1.67
C ILE A 93 2.75 4.26 1.64
N LEU A 94 3.13 4.87 2.76
CA LEU A 94 3.32 6.31 2.81
C LEU A 94 4.50 6.76 1.94
N GLU A 95 5.56 5.98 1.88
CA GLU A 95 6.67 6.26 0.96
C GLU A 95 6.21 6.15 -0.50
N TYR A 96 5.33 5.21 -0.79
CA TYR A 96 4.72 5.10 -2.11
C TYR A 96 3.92 6.37 -2.45
N PHE A 97 3.10 6.87 -1.50
CA PHE A 97 2.35 8.10 -1.69
C PHE A 97 3.28 9.30 -1.91
N ASP A 98 4.36 9.39 -1.14
CA ASP A 98 5.37 10.46 -1.30
C ASP A 98 5.95 10.43 -2.72
N LYS A 99 6.30 9.25 -3.20
CA LYS A 99 6.89 9.04 -4.51
C LYS A 99 5.92 9.42 -5.63
N LYS A 100 4.63 9.14 -5.43
CA LYS A 100 3.59 9.50 -6.41
C LYS A 100 3.18 10.97 -6.33
N GLY A 101 3.67 11.70 -5.33
CA GLY A 101 3.34 13.10 -5.17
C GLY A 101 2.01 13.38 -4.49
N PHE A 102 1.40 12.38 -3.89
CA PHE A 102 0.14 12.55 -3.14
C PHE A 102 0.37 13.20 -1.78
N THR A 103 1.52 12.91 -1.18
CA THR A 103 1.88 13.41 0.14
C THR A 103 3.29 13.95 0.12
N LYS A 104 3.61 14.74 1.16
CA LYS A 104 4.96 15.25 1.36
C LYS A 104 5.35 15.00 2.81
N ARG A 105 6.51 14.40 3.01
CA ARG A 105 7.05 14.18 4.34
C ARG A 105 7.66 15.46 4.87
N LEU A 106 7.25 15.82 6.08
CA LEU A 106 7.78 16.96 6.82
C LEU A 106 8.46 16.44 8.08
N GLU A 107 9.12 17.32 8.83
CA GLU A 107 9.80 16.96 10.06
C GLU A 107 8.87 16.34 11.09
N GLU A 108 7.64 16.84 11.20
CA GLU A 108 6.67 16.40 12.20
C GLU A 108 5.60 15.44 11.68
N GLY A 109 5.68 15.02 10.43
CA GLY A 109 4.68 14.15 9.84
C GLY A 109 4.54 14.39 8.35
N ARG A 110 3.36 14.14 7.82
CA ARG A 110 3.09 14.28 6.38
C ARG A 110 1.88 15.17 6.15
N VAL A 111 1.91 15.86 5.00
CA VAL A 111 0.76 16.64 4.53
C VAL A 111 0.29 16.07 3.19
N ILE A 112 -0.99 16.23 2.91
CA ILE A 112 -1.58 15.78 1.66
C ILE A 112 -1.45 16.90 0.64
N LEU A 113 -0.89 16.59 -0.53
CA LEU A 113 -0.68 17.56 -1.59
C LEU A 113 -1.81 17.55 -2.62
N LYS A 114 -2.40 16.38 -2.86
CA LYS A 114 -3.48 16.21 -3.85
C LYS A 114 -4.29 14.95 -3.53
N PRO A 115 -5.48 14.80 -4.13
CA PRO A 115 -6.27 13.58 -3.94
C PRO A 115 -5.51 12.33 -4.36
N PHE A 116 -5.78 11.21 -3.67
CA PHE A 116 -5.10 9.93 -3.94
C PHE A 116 -5.70 9.23 -5.17
N LYS A 117 -5.63 9.90 -6.30
CA LYS A 117 -6.11 9.37 -7.58
C LYS A 117 -5.01 9.50 -8.63
N ASP A 118 -4.84 8.47 -9.43
CA ASP A 118 -3.92 8.50 -10.56
C ASP A 118 -4.50 9.26 -11.74
#